data_4be2188fb01db15655631e2cac0fb4b7
#
_entry.id   4be2188fb01db15655631e2cac0fb4b7
#
_cell.length_a   1.000
_cell.length_b   1.000
_cell.length_c   1.000
_cell.angle_alpha   90.00
_cell.angle_beta   90.00
_cell.angle_gamma   90.00
#
_symmetry.space_group_name_H-M   'P 1'
#
loop_
_entity.id
_entity.type
_entity.pdbx_description
1 polymer ?
#
loop_
_entity_poly.entity_id
_entity_poly.type
_entity_poly.pdbx_seq_one_letter_code
_entity_poly.pdbx_strand_id
1 'polypeptide(L)'
;MVQPNLLPNTPRPGYFWFKPDAPLREIFYHDCPEDDVRRAKAMLMPEAMSPMLTPAHLSAARFGRVPRFYIECFQDRAIPLPLQKSMHAASPCASIFA
;
A
#
# COMPACT_ATOMS: atom_id res chain seq x y z
N MET A 1 0.22 5.37 7.32
CA MET A 1 1.51 5.89 6.78
C MET A 1 1.23 6.80 5.60
N VAL A 2 1.80 7.98 5.61
CA VAL A 2 1.64 8.94 4.52
C VAL A 2 2.86 8.84 3.61
N GLN A 3 2.64 8.57 2.34
CA GLN A 3 3.73 8.53 1.38
C GLN A 3 4.06 9.96 0.91
N PRO A 4 5.35 10.33 0.85
CA PRO A 4 5.73 11.71 0.54
C PRO A 4 5.36 12.15 -0.89
N ASN A 5 5.08 11.21 -1.77
CA ASN A 5 4.72 11.49 -3.16
C ASN A 5 3.21 11.62 -3.41
N LEU A 6 2.40 11.48 -2.36
CA LEU A 6 0.96 11.67 -2.47
C LEU A 6 0.59 13.13 -2.31
N LEU A 7 -0.32 13.60 -3.16
CA LEU A 7 -0.88 14.94 -3.07
C LEU A 7 -2.23 14.89 -2.35
N PRO A 8 -2.40 15.65 -1.24
CA PRO A 8 -3.71 15.76 -0.62
C PRO A 8 -4.70 16.56 -1.46
N ASN A 9 -4.20 17.45 -2.32
CA ASN A 9 -5.03 18.29 -3.17
C ASN A 9 -5.00 17.78 -4.60
N THR A 10 -6.11 17.23 -5.01
CA THR A 10 -6.37 16.90 -6.41
C THR A 10 -7.52 17.78 -6.90
N PRO A 11 -7.88 17.75 -8.17
CA PRO A 11 -9.06 18.49 -8.65
C PRO A 11 -10.36 18.16 -7.92
N ARG A 12 -10.39 17.05 -7.19
CA ARG A 12 -11.56 16.59 -6.44
C ARG A 12 -11.27 16.60 -4.94
N PRO A 13 -11.96 17.43 -4.13
CA PRO A 13 -11.75 17.47 -2.68
C PRO A 13 -11.95 16.11 -2.01
N GLY A 14 -11.12 15.79 -1.02
CA GLY A 14 -11.17 14.52 -0.30
C GLY A 14 -10.51 13.36 -1.01
N TYR A 15 -9.90 13.60 -2.16
CA TYR A 15 -9.13 12.61 -2.93
C TYR A 15 -7.67 13.00 -2.94
N PHE A 16 -6.80 12.03 -3.21
CA PHE A 16 -5.37 12.28 -3.37
C PHE A 16 -4.86 11.64 -4.66
N TRP A 17 -3.71 12.12 -5.09
CA TRP A 17 -3.07 11.70 -6.33
C TRP A 17 -1.57 11.81 -6.17
N PHE A 18 -0.83 11.14 -7.01
CA PHE A 18 0.62 11.27 -7.03
C PHE A 18 1.04 12.61 -7.62
N LYS A 19 2.14 13.17 -7.10
CA LYS A 19 2.76 14.33 -7.70
C LYS A 19 3.17 14.02 -9.14
N PRO A 20 3.16 15.00 -10.05
CA PRO A 20 3.51 14.75 -11.45
C PRO A 20 4.91 14.15 -11.64
N ASP A 21 5.85 14.48 -10.75
CA ASP A 21 7.24 14.01 -10.78
C ASP A 21 7.50 12.82 -9.86
N ALA A 22 6.46 12.19 -9.30
CA ALA A 22 6.61 11.06 -8.41
C ALA A 22 7.29 9.88 -9.14
N PRO A 23 8.32 9.26 -8.54
CA PRO A 23 9.03 8.15 -9.18
C PRO A 23 8.26 6.83 -9.06
N LEU A 24 7.11 6.76 -9.74
CA LEU A 24 6.18 5.62 -9.64
C LEU A 24 6.81 4.31 -10.06
N ARG A 25 7.62 4.34 -11.14
CA ARG A 25 8.31 3.15 -11.62
C ARG A 25 9.22 2.58 -10.54
N GLU A 26 10.05 3.42 -9.96
CA GLU A 26 11.04 3.01 -8.96
C GLU A 26 10.41 2.50 -7.67
N ILE A 27 9.27 3.05 -7.28
CA ILE A 27 8.58 2.69 -6.03
C ILE A 27 7.71 1.44 -6.22
N PHE A 28 6.88 1.40 -7.27
CA PHE A 28 5.83 0.39 -7.41
C PHE A 28 6.09 -0.63 -8.52
N TYR A 29 6.89 -0.30 -9.52
CA TYR A 29 7.01 -1.10 -10.73
C TYR A 29 8.46 -1.34 -11.15
N HIS A 30 9.41 -1.31 -10.20
CA HIS A 30 10.84 -1.36 -10.51
C HIS A 30 11.29 -2.64 -11.21
N ASP A 31 10.56 -3.73 -11.02
CA ASP A 31 10.84 -5.04 -11.62
C ASP A 31 9.86 -5.41 -12.74
N CYS A 32 9.08 -4.44 -13.22
CA CYS A 32 8.10 -4.68 -14.28
C CYS A 32 8.65 -4.24 -15.65
N PRO A 33 8.22 -4.92 -16.74
CA PRO A 33 8.54 -4.48 -18.08
C PRO A 33 8.03 -3.06 -18.37
N GLU A 34 8.74 -2.32 -19.22
CA GLU A 34 8.43 -0.91 -19.49
C GLU A 34 7.00 -0.71 -20.03
N ASP A 35 6.53 -1.62 -20.88
CA ASP A 35 5.16 -1.53 -21.41
C ASP A 35 4.10 -1.68 -20.32
N ASP A 36 4.34 -2.54 -19.34
CA ASP A 36 3.43 -2.74 -18.22
C ASP A 36 3.43 -1.52 -17.30
N VAL A 37 4.59 -0.90 -17.08
CA VAL A 37 4.69 0.34 -16.30
C VAL A 37 3.89 1.45 -16.95
N ARG A 38 4.02 1.61 -18.27
CA ARG A 38 3.30 2.64 -19.03
C ARG A 38 1.79 2.43 -18.92
N ARG A 39 1.37 1.18 -19.08
CA ARG A 39 -0.06 0.80 -18.99
C ARG A 39 -0.60 1.06 -17.59
N ALA A 40 0.13 0.65 -16.55
CA ALA A 40 -0.26 0.86 -15.17
C ALA A 40 -0.41 2.35 -14.85
N LYS A 41 0.55 3.18 -15.25
CA LYS A 41 0.49 4.64 -15.03
C LYS A 41 -0.73 5.26 -15.70
N ALA A 42 -1.09 4.80 -16.89
CA ALA A 42 -2.25 5.32 -17.62
C ALA A 42 -3.58 4.95 -16.94
N MET A 43 -3.60 3.89 -16.15
CA MET A 43 -4.80 3.42 -15.46
C MET A 43 -4.96 3.96 -14.05
N LEU A 44 -3.95 4.61 -13.48
CA LEU A 44 -4.04 5.20 -12.14
C LEU A 44 -5.06 6.32 -12.13
N MET A 45 -5.76 6.45 -11.00
CA MET A 45 -6.80 7.45 -10.82
C MET A 45 -6.79 7.97 -9.38
N PRO A 46 -7.36 9.16 -9.13
CA PRO A 46 -7.46 9.67 -7.76
C PRO A 46 -8.20 8.72 -6.84
N GLU A 47 -7.77 8.67 -5.59
CA GLU A 47 -8.31 7.77 -4.57
C GLU A 47 -8.85 8.58 -3.40
N ALA A 48 -9.97 8.14 -2.82
CA ALA A 48 -10.55 8.79 -1.66
C ALA A 48 -9.65 8.61 -0.43
N MET A 49 -9.49 9.69 0.34
CA MET A 49 -8.67 9.66 1.55
C MET A 49 -9.39 9.03 2.75
N SER A 50 -10.70 9.14 2.82
CA SER A 50 -11.44 8.73 4.01
C SER A 50 -11.26 7.27 4.41
N PRO A 51 -11.17 6.28 3.50
CA PRO A 51 -10.88 4.91 3.90
C PRO A 51 -9.54 4.74 4.58
N MET A 52 -8.54 5.53 4.20
CA MET A 52 -7.20 5.48 4.80
C MET A 52 -7.15 6.13 6.17
N LEU A 53 -8.03 7.10 6.43
CA LEU A 53 -8.05 7.87 7.66
C LEU A 53 -9.04 7.33 8.69
N THR A 54 -9.95 6.44 8.28
CA THR A 54 -10.97 5.88 9.16
C THR A 54 -10.42 4.67 9.90
N PRO A 55 -10.40 4.69 11.25
CA PRO A 55 -9.94 3.54 12.02
C PRO A 55 -10.79 2.31 11.76
N ALA A 56 -10.14 1.14 11.66
CA ALA A 56 -10.83 -0.14 11.59
C ALA A 56 -11.19 -0.61 13.00
N HIS A 57 -12.42 -1.11 13.17
CA HIS A 57 -12.87 -1.68 14.44
C HIS A 57 -12.83 -3.20 14.33
N LEU A 58 -11.82 -3.80 14.96
CA LEU A 58 -11.57 -5.24 14.92
C LEU A 58 -11.93 -5.87 16.27
N SER A 59 -12.41 -7.11 16.26
CA SER A 59 -12.70 -7.85 17.46
C SER A 59 -12.00 -9.21 17.47
N ALA A 60 -11.70 -9.73 18.65
CA ALA A 60 -11.13 -11.06 18.79
C ALA A 60 -12.10 -12.14 18.32
N ALA A 61 -13.41 -11.94 18.48
CA ALA A 61 -14.44 -12.91 18.12
C ALA A 61 -14.67 -13.01 16.61
N ARG A 62 -14.32 -11.97 15.85
CA ARG A 62 -14.52 -11.93 14.39
C ARG A 62 -13.19 -11.97 13.66
N PHE A 63 -12.53 -10.82 13.55
CA PHE A 63 -11.23 -10.75 12.86
C PHE A 63 -10.16 -11.62 13.54
N GLY A 64 -10.12 -11.63 14.87
CA GLY A 64 -9.10 -12.35 15.64
C GLY A 64 -9.16 -13.87 15.49
N ARG A 65 -10.31 -14.44 15.12
CA ARG A 65 -10.45 -15.89 14.92
C ARG A 65 -10.05 -16.36 13.52
N VAL A 66 -9.92 -15.46 12.56
CA VAL A 66 -9.59 -15.81 11.18
C VAL A 66 -8.10 -16.06 11.07
N PRO A 67 -7.66 -17.26 10.65
CA PRO A 67 -6.25 -17.50 10.42
C PRO A 67 -5.73 -16.55 9.32
N ARG A 68 -4.63 -15.86 9.63
CA ARG A 68 -4.03 -14.92 8.70
C ARG A 68 -2.64 -15.42 8.29
N PHE A 69 -2.29 -15.13 7.06
CA PHE A 69 -1.00 -15.48 6.48
C PHE A 69 -0.40 -14.23 5.88
N TYR A 70 0.90 -14.10 5.98
CA TYR A 70 1.63 -12.96 5.43
C TYR A 70 2.68 -13.46 4.47
N ILE A 71 2.82 -12.79 3.33
CA ILE A 71 3.88 -13.03 2.37
C ILE A 71 4.81 -11.82 2.40
N GLU A 72 6.05 -12.01 2.85
CA GLU A 72 7.06 -10.96 2.83
C GLU A 72 7.59 -10.76 1.42
N CYS A 73 7.53 -9.53 0.95
CA CYS A 73 8.06 -9.15 -0.36
C CYS A 73 9.38 -8.41 -0.16
N PHE A 74 10.49 -9.11 -0.36
CA PHE A 74 11.82 -8.61 0.00
C PHE A 74 12.26 -7.42 -0.86
N GLN A 75 11.76 -7.31 -2.07
CA GLN A 75 12.13 -6.24 -3.01
C GLN A 75 11.09 -5.14 -3.11
N ASP A 76 10.13 -5.11 -2.21
CA ASP A 76 9.10 -4.08 -2.17
C ASP A 76 9.72 -2.75 -1.72
N ARG A 77 9.63 -1.73 -2.57
CA ARG A 77 10.16 -0.40 -2.30
C ARG A 77 9.12 0.56 -1.75
N ALA A 78 7.85 0.24 -1.88
CA ALA A 78 6.75 1.02 -1.30
C ALA A 78 6.58 0.69 0.19
N ILE A 79 6.62 -0.61 0.52
CA ILE A 79 6.53 -1.09 1.91
C ILE A 79 7.77 -1.95 2.18
N PRO A 80 8.86 -1.33 2.65
CA PRO A 80 10.12 -2.05 2.85
C PRO A 80 10.00 -3.15 3.91
N LEU A 81 10.86 -4.15 3.83
CA LEU A 81 10.80 -5.34 4.67
C LEU A 81 10.71 -5.05 6.17
N PRO A 82 11.48 -4.10 6.74
CA PRO A 82 11.34 -3.79 8.17
C PRO A 82 9.94 -3.35 8.57
N LEU A 83 9.26 -2.59 7.71
CA LEU A 83 7.88 -2.17 7.94
C LEU A 83 6.93 -3.36 7.84
N GLN A 84 7.11 -4.23 6.86
CA GLN A 84 6.31 -5.46 6.73
C GLN A 84 6.42 -6.30 8.01
N LYS A 85 7.62 -6.45 8.54
CA LYS A 85 7.85 -7.20 9.78
C LYS A 85 7.15 -6.57 10.98
N SER A 86 7.18 -5.26 11.11
CA SER A 86 6.44 -4.60 12.19
C SER A 86 4.93 -4.74 12.02
N MET A 87 4.42 -4.74 10.79
CA MET A 87 2.99 -4.91 10.53
C MET A 87 2.49 -6.29 10.94
N HIS A 88 3.16 -7.36 10.52
CA HIS A 88 2.70 -8.70 10.88
C HIS A 88 3.04 -9.07 12.35
N ALA A 89 4.01 -8.40 12.97
CA ALA A 89 4.24 -8.55 14.40
C ALA A 89 3.12 -7.90 15.22
N ALA A 90 2.59 -6.76 14.76
CA ALA A 90 1.48 -6.08 15.42
C ALA A 90 0.16 -6.83 15.28
N SER A 91 -0.01 -7.59 14.20
CA SER A 91 -1.19 -8.46 13.98
C SER A 91 -0.70 -9.87 13.65
N PRO A 92 -0.41 -10.70 14.68
CA PRO A 92 0.22 -11.99 14.50
C PRO A 92 -0.49 -12.89 13.49
N CYS A 93 0.31 -13.55 12.65
CA CYS A 93 -0.18 -14.41 11.58
C CYS A 93 0.07 -15.89 11.92
N ALA A 94 -0.75 -16.78 11.37
CA ALA A 94 -0.58 -18.22 11.53
C ALA A 94 0.73 -18.70 10.89
N SER A 95 1.09 -18.12 9.73
CA SER A 95 2.35 -18.39 9.04
C SER A 95 2.80 -17.18 8.26
N ILE A 96 4.12 -17.07 8.08
CA ILE A 96 4.76 -16.02 7.30
C ILE A 96 5.59 -16.69 6.22
N PHE A 97 5.39 -16.27 4.99
CA PHE A 97 6.09 -16.79 3.82
C PHE A 97 6.99 -15.71 3.21
N ALA A 98 7.98 -16.14 2.49
CA ALA A 98 8.90 -15.25 1.80
C ALA A 98 8.90 -15.55 0.29
#